data_cec5cf1604bf1ebc7ee22bb2a96b393e
#
_entry.id   cec5cf1604bf1ebc7ee22bb2a96b393e
#
_cell.length_a   1.000
_cell.length_b   1.000
_cell.length_c   1.000
_cell.angle_alpha   90.00
_cell.angle_beta   90.00
_cell.angle_gamma   90.00
#
_symmetry.space_group_name_H-M   'P 1'
#
loop_
_entity.id
_entity.type
_entity.pdbx_description
1 polymer ?
#
loop_
_entity_poly.entity_id
_entity_poly.type
_entity_poly.pdbx_seq_one_letter_code
_entity_poly.pdbx_strand_id
1 'polypeptide(L)'
;MIDAMAKVNRRLRTLFDARVKERGLTLARARTLLTLIEQEGLYQKELAEVLEIENATMVRLIDGLERQSFVERQAVEGDRRAKRIVMTEEGKSLAEQVVKLAGDVRADLLEGVSDEELTVALKVMRKMSDSMNKAH
;
A
#
# COMPACT_ATOMS: atom_id res chain seq x y z
N MET A 1 0.58 1.76 -25.39
CA MET A 1 0.16 1.05 -24.15
C MET A 1 0.98 1.45 -22.92
N ILE A 2 2.28 1.37 -23.00
CA ILE A 2 3.17 1.70 -21.87
C ILE A 2 2.99 3.15 -21.41
N ASP A 3 2.95 4.09 -22.34
CA ASP A 3 2.69 5.51 -22.02
C ASP A 3 1.31 5.72 -21.39
N ALA A 4 0.31 4.99 -21.88
CA ALA A 4 -1.04 5.07 -21.30
C ALA A 4 -1.07 4.54 -19.88
N MET A 5 -0.38 3.44 -19.59
CA MET A 5 -0.24 2.89 -18.25
C MET A 5 0.44 3.89 -17.30
N ALA A 6 1.54 4.48 -17.75
CA ALA A 6 2.29 5.47 -16.97
C ALA A 6 1.42 6.69 -16.64
N LYS A 7 0.65 7.17 -17.61
CA LYS A 7 -0.24 8.31 -17.44
C LYS A 7 -1.36 8.03 -16.44
N VAL A 8 -2.00 6.88 -16.56
CA VAL A 8 -3.06 6.44 -15.64
C VAL A 8 -2.48 6.33 -14.22
N ASN A 9 -1.32 5.69 -14.08
CA ASN A 9 -0.68 5.52 -12.77
C ASN A 9 -0.34 6.86 -12.12
N ARG A 10 0.22 7.82 -12.89
CA ARG A 10 0.53 9.16 -12.35
C ARG A 10 -0.72 9.89 -11.87
N ARG A 11 -1.78 9.87 -12.64
CA ARG A 11 -3.05 10.53 -12.29
C ARG A 11 -3.68 9.88 -11.07
N LEU A 12 -3.66 8.57 -11.01
CA LEU A 12 -4.20 7.82 -9.89
C LEU A 12 -3.45 8.15 -8.59
N ARG A 13 -2.13 8.17 -8.65
CA ARG A 13 -1.28 8.51 -7.49
C ARG A 13 -1.51 9.94 -7.03
N THR A 14 -1.59 10.89 -7.96
CA THR A 14 -1.84 12.29 -7.65
C THR A 14 -3.20 12.47 -6.95
N LEU A 15 -4.23 11.84 -7.46
CA LEU A 15 -5.57 11.91 -6.89
C LEU A 15 -5.61 11.28 -5.50
N PHE A 16 -5.04 10.10 -5.35
CA PHE A 16 -5.02 9.40 -4.07
C PHE A 16 -4.20 10.15 -3.02
N ASP A 17 -3.03 10.67 -3.41
CA ASP A 17 -2.18 11.48 -2.54
C ASP A 17 -2.94 12.71 -2.02
N ALA A 18 -3.64 13.41 -2.89
CA ALA A 18 -4.42 14.59 -2.49
C ALA A 18 -5.49 14.24 -1.44
N ARG A 19 -6.16 13.10 -1.62
CA ARG A 19 -7.21 12.66 -0.70
C ARG A 19 -6.69 12.19 0.65
N VAL A 20 -5.57 11.47 0.67
CA VAL A 20 -5.00 10.99 1.94
C VAL A 20 -4.38 12.12 2.75
N LYS A 21 -3.91 13.18 2.09
CA LYS A 21 -3.40 14.38 2.77
C LYS A 21 -4.45 15.05 3.63
N GLU A 22 -5.70 15.00 3.23
CA GLU A 22 -6.82 15.52 4.02
C GLU A 22 -6.95 14.82 5.37
N ARG A 23 -6.41 13.61 5.49
CA ARG A 23 -6.40 12.82 6.72
C ARG A 23 -5.06 12.84 7.45
N GLY A 24 -4.17 13.74 7.05
CA GLY A 24 -2.85 13.88 7.68
C GLY A 24 -1.86 12.79 7.29
N LEU A 25 -2.08 12.13 6.16
CA LEU A 25 -1.22 11.05 5.68
C LEU A 25 -0.49 11.43 4.40
N THR A 26 0.69 10.85 4.22
CA THR A 26 1.35 10.78 2.91
C THR A 26 0.84 9.53 2.19
N LEU A 27 1.02 9.48 0.89
CA LEU A 27 0.69 8.30 0.09
C LEU A 27 1.42 7.06 0.60
N ALA A 28 2.71 7.19 0.93
CA ALA A 28 3.52 6.07 1.43
C ALA A 28 2.98 5.52 2.75
N ARG A 29 2.58 6.40 3.68
CA ARG A 29 1.99 5.99 4.96
C ARG A 29 0.63 5.33 4.77
N ALA A 30 -0.19 5.87 3.87
CA ALA A 30 -1.49 5.28 3.54
C ALA A 30 -1.35 3.87 2.96
N ARG A 31 -0.41 3.67 2.04
CA ARG A 31 -0.12 2.35 1.46
C ARG A 31 0.35 1.35 2.52
N THR A 32 1.14 1.82 3.47
CA THR A 32 1.61 1.00 4.59
C THR A 32 0.44 0.52 5.44
N LEU A 33 -0.48 1.43 5.80
CA LEU A 33 -1.67 1.08 6.58
C LEU A 33 -2.58 0.11 5.82
N LEU A 34 -2.77 0.30 4.51
CA LEU A 34 -3.56 -0.62 3.69
C LEU A 34 -2.97 -2.03 3.71
N THR A 35 -1.66 -2.15 3.59
CA THR A 35 -0.98 -3.45 3.63
C THR A 35 -1.15 -4.11 4.99
N LEU A 36 -1.00 -3.34 6.07
CA LEU A 36 -1.14 -3.86 7.43
C LEU A 36 -2.55 -4.33 7.76
N ILE A 37 -3.59 -3.68 7.20
CA ILE A 37 -4.98 -4.11 7.43
C ILE A 37 -5.30 -5.40 6.67
N GLU A 38 -4.66 -5.62 5.54
CA GLU A 38 -4.83 -6.83 4.73
C GLU A 38 -4.02 -8.01 5.28
N GLN A 39 -2.86 -7.74 5.83
CA GLN A 39 -1.91 -8.75 6.31
C GLN A 39 -1.44 -8.37 7.71
N GLU A 40 -2.16 -8.83 8.71
CA GLU A 40 -1.81 -8.56 10.11
C GLU A 40 -0.53 -9.29 10.52
N GLY A 41 0.22 -8.65 11.39
CA GLY A 41 1.38 -9.28 12.03
C GLY A 41 2.63 -9.39 11.17
N LEU A 42 2.73 -8.60 10.11
CA LEU A 42 3.95 -8.56 9.30
C LEU A 42 5.13 -8.01 10.09
N TYR A 43 6.28 -8.61 9.87
CA TYR A 43 7.54 -8.04 10.34
C TYR A 43 7.92 -6.84 9.48
N GLN A 44 8.65 -5.90 10.06
CA GLN A 44 9.09 -4.69 9.35
C GLN A 44 9.80 -5.02 8.04
N LYS A 45 10.65 -6.04 8.05
CA LYS A 45 11.37 -6.51 6.86
C LYS A 45 10.42 -7.06 5.78
N GLU A 46 9.44 -7.85 6.19
CA GLU A 46 8.42 -8.39 5.28
C GLU A 46 7.59 -7.29 4.65
N LEU A 47 7.23 -6.28 5.45
CA LEU A 47 6.47 -5.13 4.99
C LEU A 47 7.25 -4.34 3.92
N ALA A 48 8.55 -4.18 4.11
CA ALA A 48 9.42 -3.54 3.12
C ALA A 48 9.44 -4.33 1.80
N GLU A 49 9.48 -5.64 1.89
CA GLU A 49 9.46 -6.53 0.71
C GLU A 49 8.13 -6.43 -0.04
N VAL A 50 7.00 -6.47 0.67
CA VAL A 50 5.66 -6.35 0.08
C VAL A 50 5.48 -5.01 -0.62
N LEU A 51 5.94 -3.93 -0.01
CA LEU A 51 5.83 -2.58 -0.56
C LEU A 51 6.92 -2.24 -1.57
N GLU A 52 7.90 -3.14 -1.74
CA GLU A 52 9.02 -2.96 -2.68
C GLU A 52 9.81 -1.68 -2.39
N ILE A 53 10.10 -1.45 -1.10
CA ILE A 53 10.90 -0.29 -0.66
C ILE A 53 12.08 -0.77 0.18
N GLU A 54 13.10 0.08 0.27
CA GLU A 54 14.29 -0.20 1.05
C GLU A 54 13.98 -0.24 2.55
N ASN A 55 14.71 -1.08 3.30
CA ASN A 55 14.53 -1.20 4.75
C ASN A 55 14.69 0.14 5.47
N ALA A 56 15.67 0.95 5.08
CA ALA A 56 15.88 2.26 5.70
C ALA A 56 14.66 3.19 5.53
N THR A 57 14.03 3.16 4.35
CA THR A 57 12.81 3.91 4.07
C THR A 57 11.65 3.37 4.90
N MET A 58 11.54 2.05 5.02
CA MET A 58 10.51 1.42 5.84
C MET A 58 10.63 1.81 7.31
N VAL A 59 11.85 1.81 7.84
CA VAL A 59 12.11 2.25 9.22
C VAL A 59 11.57 3.66 9.45
N ARG A 60 11.85 4.59 8.54
CA ARG A 60 11.38 5.97 8.65
C ARG A 60 9.86 6.09 8.54
N LEU A 61 9.25 5.30 7.67
CA LEU A 61 7.78 5.27 7.54
C LEU A 61 7.13 4.78 8.83
N ILE A 62 7.66 3.70 9.40
CA ILE A 62 7.13 3.16 10.65
C ILE A 62 7.39 4.13 11.81
N ASP A 63 8.56 4.78 11.86
CA ASP A 63 8.84 5.81 12.86
C ASP A 63 7.78 6.92 12.82
N GLY A 64 7.41 7.37 11.62
CA GLY A 64 6.39 8.39 11.44
C GLY A 64 5.01 7.94 11.89
N LEU A 65 4.62 6.72 11.53
CA LEU A 65 3.33 6.15 11.94
C LEU A 65 3.26 5.88 13.44
N GLU A 66 4.37 5.47 14.04
CA GLU A 66 4.48 5.26 15.48
C GLU A 66 4.35 6.58 16.24
N ARG A 67 5.00 7.64 15.76
CA ARG A 67 4.85 8.98 16.34
C ARG A 67 3.42 9.51 16.27
N GLN A 68 2.70 9.16 15.21
CA GLN A 68 1.28 9.50 15.07
C GLN A 68 0.35 8.57 15.88
N SER A 69 0.91 7.58 16.58
CA SER A 69 0.18 6.60 17.38
C SER A 69 -0.71 5.65 16.56
N PHE A 70 -0.37 5.42 15.30
CA PHE A 70 -1.14 4.53 14.43
C PHE A 70 -0.62 3.11 14.42
N VAL A 71 0.67 2.91 14.73
CA VAL A 71 1.28 1.58 14.83
C VAL A 71 2.20 1.49 16.04
N GLU A 72 2.51 0.26 16.41
CA GLU A 72 3.49 -0.05 17.44
C GLU A 72 4.43 -1.12 16.91
N ARG A 73 5.71 -1.00 17.27
CA ARG A 73 6.68 -2.07 17.04
C ARG A 73 6.65 -3.01 18.23
N GLN A 74 6.49 -4.29 17.97
CA GLN A 74 6.54 -5.31 19.01
C GLN A 74 7.79 -6.17 18.83
N ALA A 75 8.49 -6.42 19.92
CA ALA A 75 9.64 -7.31 19.92
C ALA A 75 9.17 -8.75 19.62
N VAL A 76 10.01 -9.49 18.89
CA VAL A 76 9.76 -10.90 18.59
C VAL A 76 10.60 -11.74 19.54
N GLU A 77 9.96 -12.68 20.21
CA GLU A 77 10.66 -13.58 21.12
C GLU A 77 11.70 -14.40 20.34
N GLY A 78 12.93 -14.43 20.86
CA GLY A 78 14.03 -15.17 20.25
C GLY A 78 14.77 -14.44 19.15
N ASP A 79 14.34 -13.26 18.72
CA ASP A 79 15.04 -12.49 17.70
C ASP A 79 15.01 -10.99 18.02
N ARG A 80 16.16 -10.45 18.42
CA ARG A 80 16.31 -9.03 18.77
C ARG A 80 16.18 -8.08 17.58
N ARG A 81 16.42 -8.59 16.37
CA ARG A 81 16.39 -7.77 15.15
C ARG A 81 15.01 -7.69 14.52
N ALA A 82 14.17 -8.67 14.80
CA ALA A 82 12.83 -8.73 14.23
C ALA A 82 11.88 -7.82 15.01
N LYS A 83 11.11 -7.02 14.28
CA LYS A 83 10.05 -6.19 14.85
C LYS A 83 8.76 -6.47 14.09
N ARG A 84 7.76 -6.89 14.82
CA ARG A 84 6.41 -7.05 14.27
C ARG A 84 5.70 -5.70 14.33
N ILE A 85 5.02 -5.34 13.26
CA ILE A 85 4.28 -4.09 13.20
C ILE A 85 2.82 -4.37 13.45
N VAL A 86 2.27 -3.72 14.47
CA VAL A 86 0.87 -3.90 14.89
C VAL A 86 0.16 -2.56 14.86
N MET A 87 -1.03 -2.52 14.29
CA MET A 87 -1.84 -1.30 14.30
C MET A 87 -2.51 -1.10 15.66
N THR A 88 -2.53 0.14 16.10
CA THR A 88 -3.35 0.57 17.24
C THR A 88 -4.82 0.63 16.82
N GLU A 89 -5.73 0.84 17.77
CA GLU A 89 -7.14 1.06 17.46
C GLU A 89 -7.33 2.31 16.58
N GLU A 90 -6.57 3.37 16.86
CA GLU A 90 -6.56 4.58 16.04
C GLU A 90 -6.05 4.31 14.63
N GLY A 91 -5.00 3.50 14.51
CA GLY A 91 -4.45 3.08 13.23
C GLY A 91 -5.43 2.26 12.42
N LYS A 92 -6.15 1.34 13.05
CA LYS A 92 -7.18 0.53 12.39
C LYS A 92 -8.32 1.39 11.87
N SER A 93 -8.79 2.33 12.68
CA SER A 93 -9.85 3.26 12.29
C SER A 93 -9.44 4.10 11.07
N LEU A 94 -8.21 4.62 11.08
CA LEU A 94 -7.69 5.38 9.96
C LEU A 94 -7.49 4.51 8.72
N ALA A 95 -6.99 3.30 8.89
CA ALA A 95 -6.83 2.35 7.79
C ALA A 95 -8.17 2.03 7.11
N GLU A 96 -9.24 1.87 7.89
CA GLU A 96 -10.59 1.66 7.35
C GLU A 96 -11.05 2.84 6.51
N GLN A 97 -10.76 4.06 6.94
CA GLN A 97 -11.05 5.28 6.15
C GLN A 97 -10.28 5.28 4.84
N VAL A 98 -9.01 4.86 4.87
CA VAL A 98 -8.18 4.78 3.66
C VAL A 98 -8.69 3.68 2.73
N VAL A 99 -9.14 2.54 3.24
CA VAL A 99 -9.76 1.47 2.46
C VAL A 99 -10.98 2.00 1.71
N LYS A 100 -11.85 2.73 2.41
CA LYS A 100 -13.04 3.33 1.80
C LYS A 100 -12.67 4.31 0.69
N LEU A 101 -11.71 5.16 0.96
CA LEU A 101 -11.22 6.15 0.01
C LEU A 101 -10.61 5.49 -1.23
N ALA A 102 -9.83 4.43 -1.04
CA ALA A 102 -9.27 3.64 -2.14
C ALA A 102 -10.38 2.99 -2.98
N GLY A 103 -11.44 2.51 -2.33
CA GLY A 103 -12.61 1.96 -3.01
C GLY A 103 -13.34 2.99 -3.85
N ASP A 104 -13.51 4.20 -3.33
CA ASP A 104 -14.16 5.30 -4.07
C ASP A 104 -13.32 5.69 -5.30
N VAL A 105 -12.01 5.82 -5.13
CA VAL A 105 -11.09 6.14 -6.24
C VAL A 105 -11.15 5.05 -7.31
N ARG A 106 -11.15 3.78 -6.88
CA ARG A 106 -11.22 2.66 -7.81
C ARG A 106 -12.55 2.65 -8.57
N ALA A 107 -13.65 2.94 -7.90
CA ALA A 107 -14.97 3.01 -8.54
C ALA A 107 -14.99 4.08 -9.63
N ASP A 108 -14.44 5.26 -9.33
CA ASP A 108 -14.33 6.36 -10.30
C ASP A 108 -13.43 5.97 -11.48
N LEU A 109 -12.30 5.34 -11.18
CA LEU A 109 -11.34 4.91 -12.21
C LEU A 109 -11.96 3.89 -13.18
N LEU A 110 -12.76 2.98 -12.65
CA LEU A 110 -13.33 1.88 -13.42
C LEU A 110 -14.72 2.17 -13.99
N GLU A 111 -15.20 3.40 -13.85
CA GLU A 111 -16.47 3.80 -14.43
C GLU A 111 -16.47 3.56 -15.94
N GLY A 112 -17.47 2.85 -16.43
CA GLY A 112 -17.56 2.51 -17.85
C GLY A 112 -16.73 1.32 -18.29
N VAL A 113 -16.00 0.69 -17.37
CA VAL A 113 -15.21 -0.52 -17.65
C VAL A 113 -16.04 -1.75 -17.25
N SER A 114 -16.27 -2.67 -18.20
CA SER A 114 -17.01 -3.90 -17.92
C SER A 114 -16.17 -4.90 -17.12
N ASP A 115 -16.84 -5.86 -16.49
CA ASP A 115 -16.14 -6.93 -15.77
C ASP A 115 -15.25 -7.76 -16.69
N GLU A 116 -15.71 -8.01 -17.94
CA GLU A 116 -14.91 -8.71 -18.94
C GLU A 116 -13.65 -7.94 -19.31
N GLU A 117 -13.78 -6.64 -19.53
CA GLU A 117 -12.65 -5.78 -19.85
C GLU A 117 -11.64 -5.76 -18.71
N LEU A 118 -12.12 -5.64 -17.47
CA LEU A 118 -11.26 -5.64 -16.29
C LEU A 118 -10.53 -6.98 -16.13
N THR A 119 -11.23 -8.09 -16.34
CA THR A 119 -10.64 -9.43 -16.27
C THR A 119 -9.50 -9.60 -17.28
N VAL A 120 -9.71 -9.14 -18.52
CA VAL A 120 -8.69 -9.18 -19.57
C VAL A 120 -7.50 -8.30 -19.21
N ALA A 121 -7.75 -7.08 -18.74
CA ALA A 121 -6.71 -6.14 -18.35
C ALA A 121 -5.82 -6.70 -17.24
N LEU A 122 -6.42 -7.29 -16.21
CA LEU A 122 -5.69 -7.92 -15.10
C LEU A 122 -4.85 -9.09 -15.59
N LYS A 123 -5.40 -9.91 -16.47
CA LYS A 123 -4.69 -11.04 -17.07
C LYS A 123 -3.45 -10.58 -17.83
N VAL A 124 -3.60 -9.52 -18.64
CA VAL A 124 -2.47 -8.95 -19.40
C VAL A 124 -1.41 -8.39 -18.46
N MET A 125 -1.81 -7.66 -17.43
CA MET A 125 -0.86 -7.09 -16.47
C MET A 125 -0.08 -8.17 -15.73
N ARG A 126 -0.74 -9.25 -15.34
CA ARG A 126 -0.08 -10.40 -14.70
C ARG A 126 0.94 -11.04 -15.62
N LYS A 127 0.59 -11.22 -16.89
CA LYS A 127 1.53 -11.74 -17.90
C LYS A 127 2.75 -10.85 -18.09
N MET A 128 2.53 -9.54 -18.11
CA MET A 128 3.60 -8.56 -18.22
C MET A 128 4.53 -8.61 -17.01
N SER A 129 3.96 -8.68 -15.81
CA SER A 129 4.72 -8.80 -14.58
C SER A 129 5.56 -10.07 -14.55
N ASP A 130 4.97 -11.21 -14.94
CA ASP A 130 5.68 -12.49 -15.00
C ASP A 130 6.83 -12.44 -15.99
N SER A 131 6.64 -11.81 -17.15
CA SER A 131 7.68 -11.65 -18.16
C SER A 131 8.85 -10.82 -17.64
N MET A 132 8.56 -9.76 -16.90
CA MET A 132 9.59 -8.91 -16.30
C MET A 132 10.40 -9.68 -15.24
N ASN A 133 9.73 -10.50 -14.44
CA ASN A 133 10.40 -11.33 -13.43
C ASN A 133 11.32 -12.38 -14.06
N LYS A 134 10.96 -12.94 -15.21
CA LYS A 134 11.79 -13.90 -15.96
C LYS A 134 12.98 -13.25 -16.63
N ALA A 135 12.90 -11.98 -16.98
CA ALA A 135 13.97 -11.24 -17.64
C ALA A 135 15.13 -10.90 -16.70
N HIS A 136 14.95 -11.09 -15.41
CA HIS A 136 15.93 -10.87 -14.35
C HIS A 136 16.20 -12.20 -13.60
#